data_e74bb0a7f6b42b9c58869f3de43da7b9
#
_entry.id   e74bb0a7f6b42b9c58869f3de43da7b9
#
_cell.length_a   1.000
_cell.length_b   1.000
_cell.length_c   1.000
_cell.angle_alpha   90.00
_cell.angle_beta   90.00
_cell.angle_gamma   90.00
#
_symmetry.space_group_name_H-M   'P 1'
#
loop_
_entity.id
_entity.type
_entity.pdbx_description
1 polymer ?
#
loop_
_entity_poly.entity_id
_entity_poly.type
_entity_poly.pdbx_seq_one_letter_code
_entity_poly.pdbx_strand_id
1 'polypeptide(L)'
;MKRWLSIILAGLAAVILIAAAGGAFLFRHELKTLHSLKKVDDNVLYTMKYDGDYGFDEFLETGASSDSELVEFVTNRLLKGIPLEFSIPDLGCSTFSAQTEDGARIFGRNFDLTYSPAMFVLTEPANGYRSMSTVNLAFLGFGEDKLPDTLKRKIITLAAPYAPLDGVNEKGLAVAVLRIGDEPTNQDTGKTDITTTTAIRLMLDKAANVDEALELLAQYDMHLSLIHISE
;
A
#
# COMPACT_ATOMS: atom_id res chain seq x y z
N MET A 1 7.34 43.21 -35.74
CA MET A 1 6.75 42.84 -34.45
C MET A 1 6.08 41.45 -34.45
N LYS A 2 5.09 41.17 -35.30
CA LYS A 2 4.33 39.90 -35.30
C LYS A 2 5.22 38.64 -35.47
N ARG A 3 6.23 38.64 -36.33
CA ARG A 3 7.14 37.48 -36.57
C ARG A 3 8.00 37.11 -35.35
N TRP A 4 8.53 38.09 -34.63
CA TRP A 4 9.31 37.88 -33.43
C TRP A 4 8.46 37.31 -32.28
N LEU A 5 7.24 37.80 -32.13
CA LEU A 5 6.28 37.30 -31.14
C LEU A 5 5.94 35.82 -31.42
N SER A 6 5.75 35.45 -32.68
CA SER A 6 5.50 34.03 -33.05
C SER A 6 6.67 33.12 -32.76
N ILE A 7 7.91 33.59 -32.98
CA ILE A 7 9.13 32.81 -32.65
C ILE A 7 9.27 32.62 -31.13
N ILE A 8 9.02 33.67 -30.34
CA ILE A 8 9.06 33.59 -28.87
C ILE A 8 7.99 32.63 -28.35
N LEU A 9 6.76 32.73 -28.86
CA LEU A 9 5.67 31.82 -28.48
C LEU A 9 5.95 30.36 -28.86
N ALA A 10 6.52 30.13 -30.04
CA ALA A 10 6.92 28.77 -30.47
C ALA A 10 8.05 28.22 -29.58
N GLY A 11 9.04 29.05 -29.23
CA GLY A 11 10.10 28.68 -28.29
C GLY A 11 9.57 28.34 -26.89
N LEU A 12 8.66 29.15 -26.37
CA LEU A 12 8.02 28.89 -25.08
C LEU A 12 7.19 27.58 -25.11
N ALA A 13 6.41 27.38 -26.16
CA ALA A 13 5.65 26.13 -26.34
C ALA A 13 6.55 24.90 -26.41
N ALA A 14 7.69 24.99 -27.10
CA ALA A 14 8.67 23.89 -27.16
C ALA A 14 9.26 23.58 -25.76
N VAL A 15 9.61 24.60 -24.99
CA VAL A 15 10.12 24.42 -23.61
C VAL A 15 9.05 23.76 -22.72
N ILE A 16 7.81 24.20 -22.81
CA ILE A 16 6.69 23.59 -22.04
C ILE A 16 6.50 22.12 -22.44
N LEU A 17 6.53 21.80 -23.73
CA LEU A 17 6.39 20.42 -24.21
C LEU A 17 7.54 19.52 -23.76
N ILE A 18 8.78 20.03 -23.77
CA ILE A 18 9.95 19.29 -23.28
C ILE A 18 9.83 19.05 -21.76
N ALA A 19 9.44 20.08 -21.02
CA ALA A 19 9.22 19.96 -19.57
C ALA A 19 8.09 18.97 -19.24
N ALA A 20 6.98 19.01 -19.97
CA ALA A 20 5.86 18.08 -19.82
C ALA A 20 6.27 16.64 -20.17
N ALA A 21 7.01 16.44 -21.25
CA ALA A 21 7.53 15.12 -21.65
C ALA A 21 8.53 14.57 -20.63
N GLY A 22 9.43 15.42 -20.14
CA GLY A 22 10.37 15.08 -19.07
C GLY A 22 9.66 14.71 -17.76
N GLY A 23 8.66 15.49 -17.36
CA GLY A 23 7.82 15.20 -16.20
C GLY A 23 7.05 13.88 -16.37
N ALA A 24 6.42 13.65 -17.52
CA ALA A 24 5.72 12.41 -17.80
C ALA A 24 6.65 11.18 -17.79
N PHE A 25 7.89 11.32 -18.24
CA PHE A 25 8.88 10.26 -18.18
C PHE A 25 9.35 9.98 -16.76
N LEU A 26 9.60 11.02 -15.96
CA LEU A 26 10.01 10.87 -14.55
C LEU A 26 8.94 10.21 -13.69
N PHE A 27 7.66 10.55 -13.92
CA PHE A 27 6.51 10.02 -13.16
C PHE A 27 5.75 8.92 -13.90
N ARG A 28 6.38 8.24 -14.86
CA ARG A 28 5.69 7.26 -15.71
C ARG A 28 5.09 6.10 -14.92
N HIS A 29 5.74 5.67 -13.85
CA HIS A 29 5.28 4.57 -13.01
C HIS A 29 4.07 4.98 -12.16
N GLU A 30 4.14 6.15 -11.53
CA GLU A 30 3.03 6.72 -10.77
C GLU A 30 1.81 6.98 -11.69
N LEU A 31 2.05 7.55 -12.87
CA LEU A 31 0.98 7.78 -13.86
C LEU A 31 0.32 6.47 -14.32
N LYS A 32 1.11 5.43 -14.54
CA LYS A 32 0.62 4.10 -14.89
C LYS A 32 -0.20 3.48 -13.77
N THR A 33 0.30 3.57 -12.53
CA THR A 33 -0.42 3.13 -11.33
C THR A 33 -1.75 3.85 -11.20
N LEU A 34 -1.76 5.18 -11.27
CA LEU A 34 -2.98 5.98 -11.17
C LEU A 34 -3.96 5.72 -12.32
N HIS A 35 -3.47 5.44 -13.52
CA HIS A 35 -4.32 5.08 -14.66
C HIS A 35 -4.99 3.71 -14.47
N SER A 36 -4.36 2.81 -13.73
CA SER A 36 -4.90 1.49 -13.42
C SER A 36 -6.00 1.50 -12.35
N LEU A 37 -6.09 2.58 -11.57
CA LEU A 37 -7.10 2.73 -10.52
C LEU A 37 -8.50 2.74 -11.11
N LYS A 38 -9.33 1.77 -10.72
CA LYS A 38 -10.70 1.62 -11.21
C LYS A 38 -11.65 1.40 -10.05
N LYS A 39 -12.81 2.06 -10.09
CA LYS A 39 -13.95 1.70 -9.27
C LYS A 39 -14.63 0.49 -9.92
N VAL A 40 -14.87 -0.57 -9.15
CA VAL A 40 -15.41 -1.84 -9.65
C VAL A 40 -16.93 -1.86 -9.57
N ASP A 41 -17.46 -1.36 -8.45
CA ASP A 41 -18.90 -1.34 -8.20
C ASP A 41 -19.34 -0.12 -7.36
N ASP A 42 -20.65 -0.01 -7.13
CA ASP A 42 -21.23 1.08 -6.34
C ASP A 42 -21.03 0.91 -4.83
N ASN A 43 -20.63 -0.26 -4.33
CA ASN A 43 -20.30 -0.52 -2.93
C ASN A 43 -18.88 -0.03 -2.54
N VAL A 44 -18.30 0.85 -3.35
CA VAL A 44 -17.00 1.50 -3.09
C VAL A 44 -15.84 0.51 -3.05
N LEU A 45 -15.86 -0.45 -3.97
CA LEU A 45 -14.74 -1.33 -4.24
C LEU A 45 -13.90 -0.77 -5.38
N TYR A 46 -12.59 -0.71 -5.16
CA TYR A 46 -11.59 -0.29 -6.15
C TYR A 46 -10.60 -1.41 -6.46
N THR A 47 -9.95 -1.30 -7.60
CA THR A 47 -8.76 -2.09 -7.94
C THR A 47 -7.66 -1.19 -8.43
N MET A 48 -6.41 -1.56 -8.13
CA MET A 48 -5.21 -0.87 -8.60
C MET A 48 -4.10 -1.87 -8.87
N LYS A 49 -3.42 -1.74 -10.01
CA LYS A 49 -2.14 -2.41 -10.27
C LYS A 49 -1.03 -1.39 -10.03
N TYR A 50 -0.21 -1.63 -9.03
CA TYR A 50 0.94 -0.79 -8.75
C TYR A 50 2.05 -1.08 -9.78
N ASP A 51 2.54 -0.05 -10.45
CA ASP A 51 3.63 -0.12 -11.40
C ASP A 51 4.88 0.53 -10.78
N GLY A 52 6.02 -0.13 -10.87
CA GLY A 52 7.29 0.36 -10.36
C GLY A 52 7.55 0.05 -8.89
N ASP A 53 8.62 0.65 -8.40
CA ASP A 53 9.11 0.46 -7.05
C ASP A 53 8.41 1.41 -6.05
N TYR A 54 7.81 0.84 -5.01
CA TYR A 54 7.23 1.60 -3.90
C TYR A 54 8.21 1.83 -2.73
N GLY A 55 9.51 1.50 -2.92
CA GLY A 55 10.56 1.81 -1.97
C GLY A 55 10.55 0.96 -0.71
N PHE A 56 10.03 -0.28 -0.77
CA PHE A 56 9.91 -1.10 0.43
C PHE A 56 11.26 -1.63 0.94
N ASP A 57 12.20 -1.94 0.03
CA ASP A 57 13.56 -2.34 0.43
C ASP A 57 14.28 -1.18 1.14
N GLU A 58 14.09 0.07 0.67
CA GLU A 58 14.59 1.29 1.34
C GLU A 58 13.93 1.50 2.71
N PHE A 59 12.62 1.23 2.82
CA PHE A 59 11.90 1.27 4.09
C PHE A 59 12.47 0.26 5.09
N LEU A 60 12.79 -0.94 4.68
CA LEU A 60 13.35 -1.98 5.56
C LEU A 60 14.74 -1.64 6.12
N GLU A 61 15.46 -0.70 5.50
CA GLU A 61 16.74 -0.18 6.02
C GLU A 61 16.52 0.87 7.13
N THR A 62 15.45 1.66 7.04
CA THR A 62 15.15 2.76 7.97
C THR A 62 14.18 2.36 9.07
N GLY A 63 13.16 1.59 8.71
CA GLY A 63 12.08 1.16 9.60
C GLY A 63 11.12 2.27 10.00
N ALA A 64 10.18 1.92 10.87
CA ALA A 64 9.28 2.83 11.56
C ALA A 64 8.77 2.18 12.85
N SER A 65 8.92 2.87 13.98
CA SER A 65 8.44 2.46 15.31
C SER A 65 7.00 2.91 15.58
N SER A 66 6.42 3.69 14.69
CA SER A 66 5.07 4.24 14.82
C SER A 66 4.41 4.50 13.46
N ASP A 67 3.09 4.60 13.47
CA ASP A 67 2.32 5.01 12.29
C ASP A 67 2.72 6.41 11.80
N SER A 68 3.15 7.30 12.69
CA SER A 68 3.61 8.65 12.32
C SER A 68 4.90 8.61 11.49
N GLU A 69 5.86 7.79 11.88
CA GLU A 69 7.12 7.61 11.14
C GLU A 69 6.88 6.93 9.79
N LEU A 70 5.98 5.92 9.76
CA LEU A 70 5.54 5.30 8.51
C LEU A 70 4.91 6.32 7.56
N VAL A 71 4.02 7.18 8.08
CA VAL A 71 3.38 8.26 7.31
C VAL A 71 4.41 9.25 6.79
N GLU A 72 5.42 9.62 7.59
CA GLU A 72 6.50 10.50 7.16
C GLU A 72 7.28 9.89 5.99
N PHE A 73 7.69 8.63 6.11
CA PHE A 73 8.38 7.91 5.03
C PHE A 73 7.54 7.88 3.75
N VAL A 74 6.29 7.45 3.83
CA VAL A 74 5.38 7.34 2.68
C VAL A 74 5.10 8.69 2.04
N THR A 75 4.88 9.73 2.87
CA THR A 75 4.65 11.11 2.40
C THR A 75 5.84 11.63 1.60
N ASN A 76 7.04 11.43 2.10
CA ASN A 76 8.26 11.91 1.45
C ASN A 76 8.61 11.07 0.22
N ARG A 77 8.58 9.76 0.32
CA ARG A 77 9.02 8.83 -0.73
C ARG A 77 8.03 8.71 -1.88
N LEU A 78 6.74 8.52 -1.59
CA LEU A 78 5.71 8.23 -2.60
C LEU A 78 4.85 9.44 -2.94
N LEU A 79 4.40 10.18 -1.94
CA LEU A 79 3.43 11.27 -2.13
C LEU A 79 4.09 12.63 -2.41
N LYS A 80 5.42 12.70 -2.42
CA LYS A 80 6.20 13.91 -2.72
C LYS A 80 5.76 15.12 -1.88
N GLY A 81 5.50 14.89 -0.59
CA GLY A 81 5.08 15.91 0.36
C GLY A 81 3.57 16.19 0.41
N ILE A 82 2.73 15.44 -0.32
CA ILE A 82 1.28 15.54 -0.14
C ILE A 82 0.92 14.87 1.18
N PRO A 83 0.28 15.58 2.14
CA PRO A 83 -0.05 15.01 3.44
C PRO A 83 -0.94 13.78 3.33
N LEU A 84 -0.59 12.74 4.07
CA LEU A 84 -1.37 11.52 4.26
C LEU A 84 -2.03 11.57 5.64
N GLU A 85 -3.34 11.41 5.68
CA GLU A 85 -4.07 11.09 6.90
C GLU A 85 -4.10 9.56 7.03
N PHE A 86 -3.50 9.03 8.08
CA PHE A 86 -3.48 7.60 8.33
C PHE A 86 -4.04 7.33 9.72
N SER A 87 -5.02 6.44 9.81
CA SER A 87 -5.58 6.01 11.08
C SER A 87 -6.18 4.62 10.94
N ILE A 88 -5.94 3.78 11.93
CA ILE A 88 -6.53 2.44 12.00
C ILE A 88 -7.73 2.53 12.96
N PRO A 89 -8.98 2.45 12.48
CA PRO A 89 -10.15 2.45 13.34
C PRO A 89 -10.27 1.14 14.10
N ASP A 90 -11.19 1.10 15.08
CA ASP A 90 -11.57 -0.15 15.73
C ASP A 90 -12.13 -1.17 14.75
N LEU A 91 -11.56 -2.36 14.74
CA LEU A 91 -11.85 -3.43 13.78
C LEU A 91 -12.47 -4.64 14.47
N GLY A 92 -13.46 -5.24 13.82
CA GLY A 92 -13.84 -6.63 14.02
C GLY A 92 -13.41 -7.45 12.80
N CYS A 93 -12.92 -8.65 13.03
CA CYS A 93 -12.37 -9.47 11.96
C CYS A 93 -12.58 -10.95 12.19
N SER A 94 -12.73 -11.71 11.12
CA SER A 94 -12.63 -13.17 11.13
C SER A 94 -11.92 -13.69 9.88
N THR A 95 -11.22 -14.81 10.04
CA THR A 95 -10.59 -15.53 8.93
C THR A 95 -10.89 -17.01 9.04
N PHE A 96 -10.85 -17.70 7.91
CA PHE A 96 -10.85 -19.15 7.88
C PHE A 96 -9.91 -19.67 6.80
N SER A 97 -9.34 -20.84 7.03
CA SER A 97 -8.64 -21.61 6.02
C SER A 97 -9.36 -22.93 5.82
N ALA A 98 -9.57 -23.33 4.57
CA ALA A 98 -10.22 -24.57 4.20
C ALA A 98 -9.49 -25.23 3.03
N GLN A 99 -9.76 -26.52 2.82
CA GLN A 99 -9.29 -27.26 1.67
C GLN A 99 -10.50 -27.79 0.91
N THR A 100 -10.50 -27.64 -0.40
CA THR A 100 -11.51 -28.22 -1.28
C THR A 100 -11.27 -29.70 -1.49
N GLU A 101 -12.25 -30.42 -2.02
CA GLU A 101 -12.15 -31.87 -2.29
C GLU A 101 -11.04 -32.22 -3.29
N ASP A 102 -10.72 -31.31 -4.22
CA ASP A 102 -9.62 -31.44 -5.19
C ASP A 102 -8.26 -30.99 -4.63
N GLY A 103 -8.19 -30.64 -3.34
CA GLY A 103 -6.95 -30.30 -2.65
C GLY A 103 -6.53 -28.82 -2.74
N ALA A 104 -7.31 -27.95 -3.39
CA ALA A 104 -7.03 -26.52 -3.41
C ALA A 104 -7.25 -25.90 -2.02
N ARG A 105 -6.39 -24.94 -1.65
CA ARG A 105 -6.55 -24.20 -0.40
C ARG A 105 -7.34 -22.93 -0.63
N ILE A 106 -8.28 -22.66 0.27
CA ILE A 106 -9.09 -21.45 0.29
C ILE A 106 -8.79 -20.70 1.57
N PHE A 107 -8.51 -19.41 1.43
CA PHE A 107 -8.42 -18.48 2.53
C PHE A 107 -9.58 -17.48 2.43
N GLY A 108 -10.38 -17.37 3.48
CA GLY A 108 -11.52 -16.46 3.56
C GLY A 108 -11.31 -15.43 4.67
N ARG A 109 -11.76 -14.21 4.41
CA ARG A 109 -11.58 -13.05 5.28
C ARG A 109 -12.86 -12.25 5.36
N ASN A 110 -13.27 -11.89 6.57
CA ASN A 110 -14.31 -10.91 6.82
C ASN A 110 -13.75 -9.71 7.59
N PHE A 111 -14.20 -8.52 7.24
CA PHE A 111 -13.76 -7.25 7.78
C PHE A 111 -14.97 -6.48 8.29
N ASP A 112 -15.12 -6.43 9.63
CA ASP A 112 -16.32 -5.89 10.27
C ASP A 112 -16.11 -4.40 10.59
N LEU A 113 -16.50 -3.53 9.65
CA LEU A 113 -16.49 -2.08 9.78
C LEU A 113 -17.81 -1.50 9.29
N THR A 114 -18.24 -0.42 9.94
CA THR A 114 -19.47 0.31 9.54
C THR A 114 -19.36 0.87 8.13
N TYR A 115 -18.16 1.38 7.77
CA TYR A 115 -17.85 1.86 6.42
C TYR A 115 -16.47 1.36 6.02
N SER A 116 -16.40 0.60 4.96
CA SER A 116 -15.17 -0.07 4.52
C SER A 116 -14.98 0.05 3.00
N PRO A 117 -14.59 1.24 2.51
CA PRO A 117 -14.23 1.39 1.11
C PRO A 117 -12.96 0.58 0.84
N ALA A 118 -13.09 -0.50 0.11
CA ALA A 118 -11.99 -1.44 -0.10
C ALA A 118 -11.27 -1.21 -1.43
N MET A 119 -9.97 -1.52 -1.45
CA MET A 119 -9.19 -1.55 -2.68
C MET A 119 -8.32 -2.79 -2.74
N PHE A 120 -8.46 -3.58 -3.82
CA PHE A 120 -7.49 -4.61 -4.16
C PHE A 120 -6.28 -3.99 -4.86
N VAL A 121 -5.10 -4.24 -4.31
CA VAL A 121 -3.83 -3.73 -4.82
C VAL A 121 -2.98 -4.91 -5.28
N LEU A 122 -2.68 -4.93 -6.58
CA LEU A 122 -1.71 -5.87 -7.15
C LEU A 122 -0.35 -5.20 -7.15
N THR A 123 0.63 -5.84 -6.53
CA THR A 123 2.04 -5.43 -6.52
C THR A 123 2.92 -6.46 -7.20
N GLU A 124 4.01 -5.98 -7.80
CA GLU A 124 4.96 -6.80 -8.54
C GLU A 124 6.37 -6.23 -8.34
N PRO A 125 6.89 -6.33 -7.08
CA PRO A 125 8.20 -5.76 -6.74
C PRO A 125 9.32 -6.48 -7.46
N ALA A 126 10.39 -5.73 -7.83
CA ALA A 126 11.52 -6.29 -8.56
C ALA A 126 12.28 -7.38 -7.76
N ASN A 127 12.34 -7.22 -6.44
CA ASN A 127 13.06 -8.10 -5.51
C ASN A 127 12.10 -8.85 -4.57
N GLY A 128 10.93 -9.24 -5.04
CA GLY A 128 9.94 -9.91 -4.20
C GLY A 128 8.85 -10.61 -5.01
N TYR A 129 7.91 -11.21 -4.30
CA TYR A 129 6.82 -11.95 -4.89
C TYR A 129 5.68 -11.03 -5.33
N ARG A 130 5.05 -11.37 -6.45
CA ARG A 130 3.79 -10.73 -6.81
C ARG A 130 2.74 -11.06 -5.77
N SER A 131 1.94 -10.08 -5.41
CA SER A 131 0.87 -10.27 -4.45
C SER A 131 -0.37 -9.46 -4.79
N MET A 132 -1.49 -9.90 -4.25
CA MET A 132 -2.72 -9.14 -4.18
C MET A 132 -3.05 -8.90 -2.72
N SER A 133 -3.20 -7.65 -2.34
CA SER A 133 -3.57 -7.27 -0.97
C SER A 133 -4.85 -6.45 -0.95
N THR A 134 -5.58 -6.50 0.17
CA THR A 134 -6.73 -5.65 0.43
C THR A 134 -6.32 -4.49 1.32
N VAL A 135 -6.70 -3.29 0.91
CA VAL A 135 -6.52 -2.05 1.65
C VAL A 135 -7.88 -1.45 1.96
N ASN A 136 -8.12 -1.06 3.21
CA ASN A 136 -9.25 -0.20 3.51
C ASN A 136 -8.86 1.26 3.28
N LEU A 137 -9.52 1.90 2.34
CA LEU A 137 -9.22 3.29 1.97
C LEU A 137 -9.49 4.28 3.11
N ALA A 138 -10.35 3.94 4.07
CA ALA A 138 -10.56 4.79 5.25
C ALA A 138 -9.27 5.00 6.05
N PHE A 139 -8.34 4.03 6.05
CA PHE A 139 -7.03 4.18 6.70
C PHE A 139 -6.14 5.22 6.04
N LEU A 140 -6.37 5.48 4.75
CA LEU A 140 -5.68 6.52 3.97
C LEU A 140 -6.44 7.86 3.98
N GLY A 141 -7.35 8.05 4.95
CA GLY A 141 -8.12 9.27 5.12
C GLY A 141 -9.25 9.47 4.11
N PHE A 142 -9.73 8.40 3.46
CA PHE A 142 -10.93 8.46 2.62
C PHE A 142 -12.19 8.23 3.46
N GLY A 143 -13.32 8.73 2.98
CA GLY A 143 -14.65 8.62 3.63
C GLY A 143 -15.76 8.66 2.59
N GLU A 144 -17.02 8.62 3.05
CA GLU A 144 -18.20 8.62 2.14
C GLU A 144 -18.17 9.80 1.15
N ASP A 145 -17.81 10.98 1.61
CA ASP A 145 -17.71 12.20 0.80
C ASP A 145 -16.30 12.52 0.29
N LYS A 146 -15.34 11.63 0.54
CA LYS A 146 -13.92 11.85 0.23
C LYS A 146 -13.33 10.63 -0.47
N LEU A 147 -13.84 10.31 -1.65
CA LEU A 147 -13.38 9.19 -2.47
C LEU A 147 -12.21 9.61 -3.41
N PRO A 148 -11.45 8.67 -4.00
CA PRO A 148 -10.35 8.97 -4.94
C PRO A 148 -10.86 9.38 -6.33
N ASP A 149 -11.61 10.47 -6.41
CA ASP A 149 -12.27 11.03 -7.59
C ASP A 149 -11.50 12.20 -8.23
N THR A 150 -10.70 12.93 -7.43
CA THR A 150 -9.83 14.01 -7.91
C THR A 150 -8.38 13.55 -8.06
N LEU A 151 -7.58 14.24 -8.89
CA LEU A 151 -6.17 13.89 -9.08
C LEU A 151 -5.39 13.87 -7.75
N LYS A 152 -5.58 14.88 -6.89
CA LYS A 152 -4.93 14.94 -5.58
C LYS A 152 -5.28 13.72 -4.72
N ARG A 153 -6.55 13.34 -4.66
CA ARG A 153 -7.01 12.17 -3.92
C ARG A 153 -6.51 10.85 -4.52
N LYS A 154 -6.47 10.75 -5.85
CA LYS A 154 -5.88 9.59 -6.54
C LYS A 154 -4.40 9.42 -6.19
N ILE A 155 -3.62 10.50 -6.09
CA ILE A 155 -2.21 10.44 -5.69
C ILE A 155 -2.05 9.81 -4.29
N ILE A 156 -2.96 10.08 -3.35
CA ILE A 156 -2.93 9.47 -2.01
C ILE A 156 -3.00 7.94 -2.09
N THR A 157 -3.68 7.36 -3.08
CA THR A 157 -3.75 5.90 -3.23
C THR A 157 -2.40 5.25 -3.57
N LEU A 158 -1.37 6.02 -3.95
CA LEU A 158 -0.01 5.51 -4.11
C LEU A 158 0.59 5.02 -2.77
N ALA A 159 0.03 5.41 -1.64
CA ALA A 159 0.39 4.90 -0.31
C ALA A 159 -0.12 3.47 -0.04
N ALA A 160 -1.02 2.95 -0.86
CA ALA A 160 -1.72 1.69 -0.61
C ALA A 160 -0.81 0.45 -0.37
N PRO A 161 0.37 0.28 -1.00
CA PRO A 161 1.26 -0.83 -0.68
C PRO A 161 1.71 -0.87 0.79
N TYR A 162 1.65 0.26 1.50
CA TYR A 162 2.02 0.38 2.91
C TYR A 162 0.86 0.22 3.90
N ALA A 163 -0.34 -0.03 3.41
CA ALA A 163 -1.55 -0.19 4.22
C ALA A 163 -2.31 -1.51 3.95
N PRO A 164 -1.64 -2.65 3.67
CA PRO A 164 -2.33 -3.91 3.50
C PRO A 164 -2.89 -4.40 4.83
N LEU A 165 -4.09 -4.98 4.80
CA LEU A 165 -4.74 -5.61 5.94
C LEU A 165 -4.79 -7.14 5.81
N ASP A 166 -4.73 -7.60 4.59
CA ASP A 166 -4.61 -8.99 4.20
C ASP A 166 -4.05 -9.09 2.78
N GLY A 167 -3.74 -10.28 2.37
CA GLY A 167 -3.33 -10.55 1.01
C GLY A 167 -2.87 -11.98 0.79
N VAL A 168 -2.58 -12.28 -0.46
CA VAL A 168 -1.99 -13.54 -0.89
C VAL A 168 -0.91 -13.25 -1.93
N ASN A 169 0.22 -13.95 -1.83
CA ASN A 169 1.28 -13.85 -2.82
C ASN A 169 1.27 -15.04 -3.81
N GLU A 170 2.08 -14.94 -4.84
CA GLU A 170 2.17 -15.95 -5.90
C GLU A 170 2.73 -17.30 -5.44
N LYS A 171 3.27 -17.38 -4.22
CA LYS A 171 3.70 -18.64 -3.58
C LYS A 171 2.56 -19.35 -2.84
N GLY A 172 1.42 -18.67 -2.70
CA GLY A 172 0.25 -19.17 -1.97
C GLY A 172 0.29 -18.86 -0.47
N LEU A 173 1.24 -18.04 0.00
CA LEU A 173 1.21 -17.53 1.36
C LEU A 173 0.08 -16.52 1.46
N ALA A 174 -0.90 -16.78 2.33
CA ALA A 174 -1.96 -15.85 2.70
C ALA A 174 -1.67 -15.28 4.10
N VAL A 175 -1.87 -13.98 4.25
CA VAL A 175 -1.63 -13.25 5.50
C VAL A 175 -2.82 -12.36 5.76
N ALA A 176 -3.26 -12.26 7.01
CA ALA A 176 -4.27 -11.30 7.42
C ALA A 176 -3.99 -10.78 8.82
N VAL A 177 -4.34 -9.53 9.08
CA VAL A 177 -4.38 -8.98 10.40
C VAL A 177 -5.71 -9.30 11.07
N LEU A 178 -5.65 -9.77 12.33
CA LEU A 178 -6.79 -9.93 13.21
C LEU A 178 -6.59 -9.07 14.45
N ARG A 179 -7.67 -8.45 14.93
CA ARG A 179 -7.62 -7.72 16.19
C ARG A 179 -7.68 -8.71 17.37
N ILE A 180 -6.75 -8.55 18.30
CA ILE A 180 -6.77 -9.19 19.62
C ILE A 180 -6.83 -8.08 20.67
N GLY A 181 -7.57 -8.29 21.74
CA GLY A 181 -7.77 -7.29 22.80
C GLY A 181 -6.60 -7.19 23.80
N ASP A 182 -5.39 -7.49 23.38
CA ASP A 182 -4.19 -7.43 24.22
C ASP A 182 -3.48 -6.07 24.12
N GLU A 183 -2.47 -5.86 24.99
CA GLU A 183 -1.61 -4.68 24.96
C GLU A 183 -0.82 -4.61 23.66
N PRO A 184 -0.56 -3.39 23.14
CA PRO A 184 0.26 -3.21 21.95
C PRO A 184 1.65 -3.85 22.11
N THR A 185 2.14 -4.47 21.05
CA THR A 185 3.50 -5.00 21.03
C THR A 185 4.48 -3.87 20.71
N ASN A 186 5.45 -3.66 21.60
CA ASN A 186 6.56 -2.71 21.40
C ASN A 186 7.85 -3.43 21.77
N GLN A 187 8.55 -3.92 20.77
CA GLN A 187 9.86 -4.56 20.93
C GLN A 187 10.96 -3.50 20.86
N ASP A 188 12.04 -3.69 21.61
CA ASP A 188 13.23 -2.83 21.64
C ASP A 188 14.46 -3.74 21.85
N THR A 189 14.84 -4.45 20.81
CA THR A 189 16.01 -5.36 20.82
C THR A 189 17.17 -4.83 20.00
N GLY A 190 17.02 -3.63 19.43
CA GLY A 190 18.03 -2.95 18.59
C GLY A 190 18.02 -3.39 17.13
N LYS A 191 16.92 -4.01 16.67
CA LYS A 191 16.67 -4.32 15.26
C LYS A 191 15.91 -3.16 14.61
N THR A 192 15.78 -3.22 13.29
CA THR A 192 14.94 -2.26 12.56
C THR A 192 13.46 -2.44 12.93
N ASP A 193 12.77 -1.34 13.17
CA ASP A 193 11.37 -1.32 13.58
C ASP A 193 10.41 -1.47 12.41
N ILE A 194 9.37 -2.27 12.59
CA ILE A 194 8.26 -2.38 11.63
C ILE A 194 6.91 -2.29 12.31
N THR A 195 5.93 -1.73 11.61
CA THR A 195 4.54 -1.63 12.06
C THR A 195 3.71 -2.80 11.54
N THR A 196 2.45 -2.92 11.99
CA THR A 196 1.54 -4.00 11.58
C THR A 196 1.40 -4.13 10.06
N THR A 197 1.13 -3.04 9.37
CA THR A 197 0.88 -3.08 7.93
C THR A 197 2.16 -3.34 7.14
N THR A 198 3.29 -2.87 7.61
CA THR A 198 4.60 -3.15 6.98
C THR A 198 5.07 -4.57 7.25
N ALA A 199 4.71 -5.19 8.38
CA ALA A 199 4.92 -6.63 8.62
C ALA A 199 4.13 -7.49 7.62
N ILE A 200 2.87 -7.13 7.32
CA ILE A 200 2.10 -7.81 6.26
C ILE A 200 2.77 -7.64 4.90
N ARG A 201 3.22 -6.42 4.57
CA ARG A 201 3.92 -6.16 3.31
C ARG A 201 5.21 -6.97 3.22
N LEU A 202 5.99 -7.05 4.30
CA LEU A 202 7.21 -7.84 4.35
C LEU A 202 6.95 -9.32 4.02
N MET A 203 5.96 -9.92 4.67
CA MET A 203 5.60 -11.32 4.42
C MET A 203 5.12 -11.56 2.99
N LEU A 204 4.26 -10.67 2.47
CA LEU A 204 3.74 -10.80 1.10
C LEU A 204 4.84 -10.66 0.05
N ASP A 205 5.81 -9.79 0.27
CA ASP A 205 6.88 -9.56 -0.70
C ASP A 205 8.03 -10.57 -0.60
N LYS A 206 8.31 -11.09 0.59
CA LYS A 206 9.59 -11.79 0.84
C LYS A 206 9.45 -13.25 1.31
N ALA A 207 8.29 -13.68 1.79
CA ALA A 207 8.11 -15.04 2.30
C ALA A 207 7.32 -15.92 1.32
N ALA A 208 7.80 -17.15 1.09
CA ALA A 208 7.09 -18.13 0.27
C ALA A 208 6.11 -19.00 1.08
N ASN A 209 6.31 -19.09 2.39
CA ASN A 209 5.54 -19.93 3.32
C ASN A 209 5.61 -19.36 4.74
N VAL A 210 4.88 -19.98 5.66
CA VAL A 210 4.78 -19.53 7.06
C VAL A 210 6.13 -19.56 7.79
N ASP A 211 6.94 -20.59 7.57
CA ASP A 211 8.24 -20.71 8.25
C ASP A 211 9.17 -19.55 7.84
N GLU A 212 9.25 -19.24 6.54
CA GLU A 212 10.00 -18.08 6.05
C GLU A 212 9.44 -16.77 6.58
N ALA A 213 8.10 -16.63 6.69
CA ALA A 213 7.47 -15.45 7.25
C ALA A 213 7.89 -15.23 8.71
N LEU A 214 7.91 -16.28 9.54
CA LEU A 214 8.34 -16.22 10.93
C LEU A 214 9.84 -15.88 11.04
N GLU A 215 10.68 -16.48 10.21
CA GLU A 215 12.12 -16.17 10.17
C GLU A 215 12.41 -14.71 9.77
N LEU A 216 11.63 -14.17 8.82
CA LEU A 216 11.72 -12.78 8.42
C LEU A 216 11.27 -11.82 9.54
N LEU A 217 10.12 -12.06 10.14
CA LEU A 217 9.62 -11.25 11.24
C LEU A 217 10.58 -11.21 12.43
N ALA A 218 11.27 -12.33 12.71
CA ALA A 218 12.27 -12.41 13.79
C ALA A 218 13.50 -11.49 13.56
N GLN A 219 13.69 -10.91 12.38
CA GLN A 219 14.79 -10.00 12.06
C GLN A 219 14.48 -8.54 12.41
N TYR A 220 13.24 -8.23 12.78
CA TYR A 220 12.75 -6.88 13.04
C TYR A 220 12.20 -6.76 14.47
N ASP A 221 12.15 -5.55 14.97
CA ASP A 221 11.41 -5.19 16.17
C ASP A 221 10.00 -4.74 15.78
N MET A 222 8.98 -5.39 16.33
CA MET A 222 7.59 -5.15 15.96
C MET A 222 6.94 -4.13 16.89
N HIS A 223 6.41 -3.07 16.30
CA HIS A 223 5.57 -2.06 16.93
C HIS A 223 4.15 -2.22 16.40
N LEU A 224 3.43 -3.19 16.95
CA LEU A 224 2.09 -3.53 16.51
C LEU A 224 1.08 -2.74 17.34
N SER A 225 0.37 -1.82 16.70
CA SER A 225 -0.84 -1.24 17.27
C SER A 225 -1.90 -2.33 17.38
N LEU A 226 -2.50 -2.57 18.55
CA LEU A 226 -3.70 -3.41 18.86
C LEU A 226 -4.11 -4.56 17.88
N ILE A 227 -3.24 -4.96 16.97
CA ILE A 227 -3.52 -5.88 15.88
C ILE A 227 -2.43 -6.94 15.85
N HIS A 228 -2.80 -8.20 16.09
CA HIS A 228 -1.91 -9.33 15.96
C HIS A 228 -2.08 -9.99 14.59
N ILE A 229 -1.00 -10.56 14.08
CA ILE A 229 -0.99 -11.37 12.86
C ILE A 229 -1.34 -12.80 13.28
N SER A 230 -2.37 -13.39 12.68
CA SER A 230 -2.69 -14.81 12.84
C SER A 230 -2.40 -15.56 11.55
N GLU A 231 -1.96 -16.81 11.71
CA GLU A 231 -1.73 -17.79 10.64
C GLU A 231 -3.00 -18.15 9.89
#